data_fcc22cb7b780b2cb3ed8740364b872f4
#
_entry.id   fcc22cb7b780b2cb3ed8740364b872f4
#
_cell.length_a   1.000
_cell.length_b   1.000
_cell.length_c   1.000
_cell.angle_alpha   90.00
_cell.angle_beta   90.00
_cell.angle_gamma   90.00
#
_symmetry.space_group_name_H-M   'P 1'
#
loop_
_entity.id
_entity.type
_entity.pdbx_description
1 polymer ?
#
loop_
_entity_poly.entity_id
_entity_poly.type
_entity_poly.pdbx_seq_one_letter_code
_entity_poly.pdbx_strand_id
1 'polypeptide(L)'
;LPVLPLVRRGSLVSGHYADEFAYAHIVQQPVRAMLGAAMPLAGTGCAIATDMLAAIAADRGGAPFDDTSLTEDYELGLHIAERGGRSRFARVRDPRDDSLIAVRAYFPDSVPTATRQKARWMTGIALAGWDRTGWGRPQALADHWMRFRDRRAPVSVLVLAIAYAAILLWPLSVGLHWLTGTAVADDRLADWLLIATTLLLVWRLGMRVGCTAHDHGWRQAGWSLPRFFVGNIIALIAAPRAIRRYLTLLRGGPLIWDKTAHAFPEPGTPLA
;
A
#
# COMPACT_ATOMS: atom_id res chain seq x y z
N LEU A 1 8.58 -11.09 -7.99
CA LEU A 1 9.65 -10.10 -8.19
C LEU A 1 9.21 -8.73 -7.66
N PRO A 2 10.16 -7.81 -7.33
CA PRO A 2 9.82 -6.43 -7.00
C PRO A 2 9.23 -5.68 -8.19
N VAL A 3 8.42 -4.67 -7.88
CA VAL A 3 7.95 -3.66 -8.82
C VAL A 3 8.66 -2.35 -8.49
N LEU A 4 9.35 -1.77 -9.45
CA LEU A 4 10.02 -0.48 -9.35
C LEU A 4 9.25 0.55 -10.19
N PRO A 5 8.38 1.35 -9.57
CA PRO A 5 7.67 2.41 -10.28
C PRO A 5 8.63 3.40 -10.90
N LEU A 6 8.46 3.68 -12.19
CA LEU A 6 9.19 4.72 -12.89
C LEU A 6 8.62 6.09 -12.52
N VAL A 7 9.50 7.01 -12.13
CA VAL A 7 9.10 8.36 -11.72
C VAL A 7 9.06 9.27 -12.94
N ARG A 8 7.88 9.82 -13.26
CA ARG A 8 7.76 10.87 -14.26
C ARG A 8 8.41 12.17 -13.77
N ARG A 9 9.21 12.80 -14.62
CA ARG A 9 9.93 14.03 -14.27
C ARG A 9 8.98 15.10 -13.72
N GLY A 10 9.29 15.63 -12.54
CA GLY A 10 8.50 16.65 -11.86
C GLY A 10 7.18 16.20 -11.20
N SER A 11 6.78 14.93 -11.33
CA SER A 11 5.55 14.44 -10.73
C SER A 11 5.76 13.91 -9.31
N LEU A 12 5.25 14.61 -8.32
CA LEU A 12 5.21 14.13 -6.92
C LEU A 12 4.27 12.94 -6.76
N VAL A 13 3.18 12.89 -7.53
CA VAL A 13 2.20 11.80 -7.49
C VAL A 13 2.80 10.50 -8.01
N SER A 14 3.47 10.53 -9.17
CA SER A 14 4.19 9.37 -9.69
C SER A 14 5.30 8.91 -8.75
N GLY A 15 6.09 9.85 -8.21
CA GLY A 15 7.17 9.54 -7.29
C GLY A 15 6.71 8.98 -5.93
N HIS A 16 5.51 9.33 -5.47
CA HIS A 16 4.91 8.74 -4.27
C HIS A 16 4.79 7.21 -4.36
N TYR A 17 4.47 6.66 -5.53
CA TYR A 17 4.46 5.20 -5.74
C TYR A 17 5.85 4.59 -5.63
N ALA A 18 6.88 5.24 -6.15
CA ALA A 18 8.25 4.76 -6.01
C ALA A 18 8.63 4.60 -4.54
N ASP A 19 8.32 5.59 -3.69
CA ASP A 19 8.61 5.54 -2.27
C ASP A 19 7.80 4.45 -1.53
N GLU A 20 6.51 4.26 -1.87
CA GLU A 20 5.69 3.20 -1.27
C GLU A 20 6.17 1.80 -1.63
N PHE A 21 6.44 1.59 -2.92
CA PHE A 21 6.88 0.28 -3.40
C PHE A 21 8.29 -0.05 -2.91
N ALA A 22 9.21 0.93 -2.83
CA ALA A 22 10.52 0.72 -2.25
C ALA A 22 10.42 0.20 -0.81
N TYR A 23 9.63 0.87 0.05
CA TYR A 23 9.42 0.41 1.40
C TYR A 23 8.71 -0.96 1.48
N ALA A 24 7.68 -1.17 0.66
CA ALA A 24 6.96 -2.44 0.62
C ALA A 24 7.88 -3.60 0.22
N HIS A 25 8.73 -3.41 -0.78
CA HIS A 25 9.54 -4.48 -1.36
C HIS A 25 10.91 -4.67 -0.70
N ILE A 26 11.41 -3.68 0.04
CA ILE A 26 12.63 -3.82 0.84
C ILE A 26 12.33 -4.37 2.24
N VAL A 27 11.19 -3.97 2.83
CA VAL A 27 10.87 -4.29 4.22
C VAL A 27 9.68 -5.23 4.35
N GLN A 28 8.51 -4.83 3.84
CA GLN A 28 7.26 -5.52 4.19
C GLN A 28 7.16 -6.92 3.56
N GLN A 29 7.44 -7.06 2.26
CA GLN A 29 7.32 -8.34 1.58
C GLN A 29 8.41 -9.35 2.00
N PRO A 30 9.68 -8.97 2.18
CA PRO A 30 10.68 -9.86 2.75
C PRO A 30 10.32 -10.34 4.17
N VAL A 31 9.89 -9.44 5.05
CA VAL A 31 9.45 -9.82 6.41
C VAL A 31 8.26 -10.78 6.35
N ARG A 32 7.28 -10.52 5.46
CA ARG A 32 6.13 -11.39 5.26
C ARG A 32 6.55 -12.80 4.81
N ALA A 33 7.49 -12.88 3.87
CA ALA A 33 8.05 -14.13 3.39
C ALA A 33 8.84 -14.87 4.49
N MET A 34 9.64 -14.16 5.29
CA MET A 34 10.40 -14.73 6.42
C MET A 34 9.49 -15.30 7.51
N LEU A 35 8.35 -14.67 7.75
CA LEU A 35 7.35 -15.14 8.71
C LEU A 35 6.51 -16.32 8.19
N GLY A 36 6.68 -16.72 6.92
CA GLY A 36 5.87 -17.77 6.30
C GLY A 36 4.40 -17.40 6.13
N ALA A 37 4.06 -16.10 6.18
CA ALA A 37 2.70 -15.65 5.97
C ALA A 37 2.33 -15.67 4.48
N ALA A 38 1.03 -15.76 4.18
CA ALA A 38 0.51 -15.75 2.83
C ALA A 38 0.98 -14.51 2.06
N MET A 39 1.57 -14.72 0.88
CA MET A 39 2.13 -13.65 0.05
C MET A 39 1.11 -13.18 -0.98
N PRO A 40 0.60 -11.95 -0.90
CA PRO A 40 -0.22 -11.40 -1.96
C PRO A 40 0.61 -11.24 -3.24
N LEU A 41 0.00 -11.47 -4.38
CA LEU A 41 0.62 -11.18 -5.66
C LEU A 41 0.36 -9.71 -6.05
N ALA A 42 1.19 -9.18 -6.92
CA ALA A 42 1.07 -7.79 -7.39
C ALA A 42 0.54 -7.70 -8.84
N GLY A 43 -0.05 -8.78 -9.34
CA GLY A 43 -0.57 -8.87 -10.72
C GLY A 43 0.51 -8.89 -11.81
N THR A 44 1.78 -8.80 -11.43
CA THR A 44 2.92 -8.74 -12.37
C THR A 44 4.19 -9.29 -11.74
N GLY A 45 5.12 -9.79 -12.56
CA GLY A 45 6.40 -10.32 -12.10
C GLY A 45 6.27 -11.56 -11.20
N CYS A 46 5.20 -12.35 -11.38
CA CYS A 46 4.92 -13.56 -10.62
C CYS A 46 5.13 -14.80 -11.49
N ALA A 47 5.69 -15.84 -10.90
CA ALA A 47 5.70 -17.20 -11.46
C ALA A 47 4.97 -18.11 -10.48
N ILE A 48 4.04 -18.90 -10.98
CA ILE A 48 3.17 -19.79 -10.20
C ILE A 48 3.26 -21.19 -10.79
N ALA A 49 3.38 -22.20 -9.95
CA ALA A 49 3.37 -23.61 -10.39
C ALA A 49 2.03 -23.94 -11.07
N THR A 50 2.10 -24.58 -12.21
CA THR A 50 0.91 -24.86 -13.03
C THR A 50 -0.06 -25.82 -12.37
N ASP A 51 0.44 -26.78 -11.61
CA ASP A 51 -0.36 -27.72 -10.81
C ASP A 51 -1.16 -26.99 -9.71
N MET A 52 -0.56 -25.97 -9.07
CA MET A 52 -1.25 -25.12 -8.11
C MET A 52 -2.35 -24.30 -8.76
N LEU A 53 -2.09 -23.72 -9.93
CA LEU A 53 -3.11 -22.99 -10.70
C LEU A 53 -4.25 -23.91 -11.12
N ALA A 54 -3.93 -25.11 -11.61
CA ALA A 54 -4.92 -26.11 -11.98
C ALA A 54 -5.78 -26.54 -10.79
N ALA A 55 -5.18 -26.74 -9.63
CA ALA A 55 -5.91 -27.09 -8.40
C ALA A 55 -6.87 -25.96 -7.97
N ILE A 56 -6.44 -24.70 -8.05
CA ILE A 56 -7.28 -23.55 -7.71
C ILE A 56 -8.41 -23.40 -8.75
N ALA A 57 -8.12 -23.60 -10.04
CA ALA A 57 -9.12 -23.54 -11.11
C ALA A 57 -10.18 -24.63 -10.93
N ALA A 58 -9.80 -25.86 -10.57
CA ALA A 58 -10.74 -26.95 -10.34
C ALA A 58 -11.76 -26.64 -9.24
N ASP A 59 -11.33 -26.01 -8.13
CA ASP A 59 -12.23 -25.61 -7.05
C ASP A 59 -13.17 -24.45 -7.41
N ARG A 60 -12.80 -23.67 -8.40
CA ARG A 60 -13.54 -22.46 -8.81
C ARG A 60 -14.37 -22.66 -10.10
N GLY A 61 -14.51 -23.88 -10.57
CA GLY A 61 -15.30 -24.17 -11.75
C GLY A 61 -14.61 -23.88 -13.08
N GLY A 62 -13.26 -23.84 -13.10
CA GLY A 62 -12.45 -23.82 -14.31
C GLY A 62 -11.49 -22.64 -14.50
N ALA A 63 -11.62 -21.55 -13.72
CA ALA A 63 -10.71 -20.40 -13.82
C ALA A 63 -9.97 -20.14 -12.50
N PRO A 64 -8.62 -19.96 -12.51
CA PRO A 64 -7.87 -19.69 -11.28
C PRO A 64 -8.03 -18.26 -10.78
N PHE A 65 -8.37 -17.32 -11.66
CA PHE A 65 -8.64 -15.92 -11.34
C PHE A 65 -10.13 -15.68 -11.21
N ASP A 66 -10.50 -14.82 -10.27
CA ASP A 66 -11.89 -14.45 -10.03
C ASP A 66 -12.18 -13.10 -10.70
N ASP A 67 -12.99 -13.11 -11.74
CA ASP A 67 -13.38 -11.93 -12.51
C ASP A 67 -14.32 -10.99 -11.73
N THR A 68 -14.88 -11.48 -10.62
CA THR A 68 -15.68 -10.68 -9.68
C THR A 68 -14.84 -10.02 -8.57
N SER A 69 -13.50 -10.14 -8.60
CA SER A 69 -12.61 -9.50 -7.66
C SER A 69 -12.03 -8.20 -8.21
N LEU A 70 -11.86 -7.19 -7.35
CA LEU A 70 -11.15 -5.94 -7.67
C LEU A 70 -9.63 -6.08 -7.58
N THR A 71 -9.15 -7.15 -6.92
CA THR A 71 -7.74 -7.45 -6.64
C THR A 71 -7.56 -8.98 -6.66
N GLU A 72 -7.86 -9.57 -7.80
CA GLU A 72 -7.81 -11.02 -8.04
C GLU A 72 -6.43 -11.62 -7.78
N ASP A 73 -5.39 -10.83 -8.05
CA ASP A 73 -3.99 -11.16 -7.82
C ASP A 73 -3.68 -11.26 -6.31
N TYR A 74 -4.13 -10.29 -5.52
CA TYR A 74 -3.99 -10.34 -4.06
C TYR A 74 -4.65 -11.59 -3.47
N GLU A 75 -5.89 -11.87 -3.86
CA GLU A 75 -6.67 -13.01 -3.38
C GLU A 75 -6.03 -14.34 -3.79
N LEU A 76 -5.57 -14.44 -5.04
CA LEU A 76 -4.89 -15.64 -5.53
C LEU A 76 -3.66 -16.00 -4.67
N GLY A 77 -2.85 -15.00 -4.29
CA GLY A 77 -1.71 -15.21 -3.42
C GLY A 77 -2.09 -15.77 -2.05
N LEU A 78 -3.21 -15.34 -1.48
CA LEU A 78 -3.74 -15.88 -0.23
C LEU A 78 -4.24 -17.32 -0.38
N HIS A 79 -4.97 -17.62 -1.45
CA HIS A 79 -5.47 -18.97 -1.73
C HIS A 79 -4.36 -19.99 -1.97
N ILE A 80 -3.25 -19.59 -2.60
CA ILE A 80 -2.06 -20.43 -2.73
C ILE A 80 -1.56 -20.89 -1.34
N ALA A 81 -1.47 -19.96 -0.39
CA ALA A 81 -1.02 -20.28 0.97
C ALA A 81 -2.04 -21.15 1.74
N GLU A 82 -3.33 -20.90 1.58
CA GLU A 82 -4.41 -21.70 2.19
C GLU A 82 -4.38 -23.16 1.73
N ARG A 83 -3.93 -23.41 0.50
CA ARG A 83 -3.71 -24.76 -0.03
C ARG A 83 -2.37 -25.38 0.37
N GLY A 84 -1.59 -24.70 1.23
CA GLY A 84 -0.28 -25.17 1.66
C GLY A 84 0.85 -24.87 0.69
N GLY A 85 0.59 -24.07 -0.36
CA GLY A 85 1.60 -23.57 -1.26
C GLY A 85 2.57 -22.62 -0.55
N ARG A 86 3.83 -22.65 -0.97
CA ARG A 86 4.88 -21.75 -0.43
C ARG A 86 5.20 -20.67 -1.44
N SER A 87 5.16 -19.42 -1.00
CA SER A 87 5.54 -18.29 -1.82
C SER A 87 6.83 -17.65 -1.32
N ARG A 88 7.63 -17.13 -2.25
CA ARG A 88 8.88 -16.45 -1.92
C ARG A 88 8.90 -15.08 -2.64
N PHE A 89 9.26 -14.04 -1.92
CA PHE A 89 9.57 -12.76 -2.53
C PHE A 89 11.03 -12.76 -2.96
N ALA A 90 11.28 -12.78 -4.27
CA ALA A 90 12.62 -12.89 -4.82
C ALA A 90 13.15 -11.52 -5.24
N ARG A 91 14.24 -11.08 -4.60
CA ARG A 91 15.06 -9.94 -5.03
C ARG A 91 16.35 -10.50 -5.62
N VAL A 92 16.41 -10.61 -6.93
CA VAL A 92 17.52 -11.21 -7.67
C VAL A 92 18.19 -10.13 -8.50
N ARG A 93 19.51 -10.14 -8.56
CA ARG A 93 20.29 -9.25 -9.42
C ARG A 93 20.70 -9.98 -10.71
N ASP A 94 20.71 -9.24 -11.80
CA ASP A 94 21.25 -9.74 -13.06
C ASP A 94 22.78 -9.91 -12.92
N PRO A 95 23.33 -11.10 -13.18
CA PRO A 95 24.78 -11.33 -13.05
C PRO A 95 25.62 -10.56 -14.06
N ARG A 96 25.01 -9.97 -15.10
CA ARG A 96 25.73 -9.24 -16.15
C ARG A 96 26.05 -7.79 -15.77
N ASP A 97 25.15 -7.12 -15.04
CA ASP A 97 25.26 -5.70 -14.74
C ASP A 97 24.90 -5.34 -13.28
N ASP A 98 24.69 -6.36 -12.43
CA ASP A 98 24.28 -6.24 -11.03
C ASP A 98 22.94 -5.45 -10.83
N SER A 99 22.20 -5.21 -11.90
CA SER A 99 20.90 -4.53 -11.81
C SER A 99 19.85 -5.41 -11.15
N LEU A 100 18.93 -4.80 -10.38
CA LEU A 100 17.81 -5.54 -9.78
C LEU A 100 16.82 -5.97 -10.87
N ILE A 101 16.59 -7.29 -10.97
CA ILE A 101 15.55 -7.84 -11.83
C ILE A 101 14.19 -7.48 -11.20
N ALA A 102 13.45 -6.60 -11.87
CA ALA A 102 12.20 -6.03 -11.37
C ALA A 102 11.27 -5.67 -12.53
N VAL A 103 9.98 -5.64 -12.25
CA VAL A 103 9.01 -5.05 -13.17
C VAL A 103 9.09 -3.53 -13.08
N ARG A 104 9.19 -2.86 -14.21
CA ARG A 104 9.23 -1.40 -14.30
C ARG A 104 8.04 -0.90 -15.12
N ALA A 105 7.25 -0.01 -14.53
CA ALA A 105 6.08 0.59 -15.19
C ALA A 105 5.83 1.99 -14.63
N TYR A 106 5.16 2.83 -15.41
CA TYR A 106 4.65 4.11 -14.94
C TYR A 106 3.34 3.90 -14.18
N PHE A 107 3.28 4.49 -13.00
CA PHE A 107 2.08 4.59 -12.19
C PHE A 107 1.38 5.93 -12.42
N PRO A 108 0.13 6.11 -11.92
CA PRO A 108 -0.58 7.38 -12.07
C PRO A 108 0.26 8.58 -11.65
N ASP A 109 0.19 9.64 -12.42
CA ASP A 109 0.92 10.90 -12.22
C ASP A 109 0.02 12.08 -11.85
N SER A 110 -1.30 11.84 -11.76
CA SER A 110 -2.29 12.83 -11.31
C SER A 110 -3.05 12.36 -10.08
N VAL A 111 -3.45 13.31 -9.23
CA VAL A 111 -4.23 13.01 -8.01
C VAL A 111 -5.53 12.27 -8.32
N PRO A 112 -6.34 12.64 -9.33
CA PRO A 112 -7.58 11.92 -9.62
C PRO A 112 -7.36 10.45 -10.01
N THR A 113 -6.36 10.15 -10.84
CA THR A 113 -6.06 8.78 -11.27
C THR A 113 -5.46 7.95 -10.13
N ALA A 114 -4.56 8.54 -9.34
CA ALA A 114 -4.01 7.90 -8.15
C ALA A 114 -5.09 7.59 -7.10
N THR A 115 -6.00 8.52 -6.86
CA THR A 115 -7.14 8.34 -5.95
C THR A 115 -8.05 7.20 -6.40
N ARG A 116 -8.37 7.08 -7.70
CA ARG A 116 -9.15 5.97 -8.24
C ARG A 116 -8.47 4.63 -7.99
N GLN A 117 -7.18 4.53 -8.31
CA GLN A 117 -6.41 3.30 -8.10
C GLN A 117 -6.33 2.91 -6.62
N LYS A 118 -6.00 3.87 -5.73
CA LYS A 118 -5.92 3.63 -4.29
C LYS A 118 -7.27 3.24 -3.69
N ALA A 119 -8.36 3.87 -4.14
CA ALA A 119 -9.71 3.48 -3.71
C ALA A 119 -10.06 2.05 -4.15
N ARG A 120 -9.69 1.65 -5.38
CA ARG A 120 -9.87 0.27 -5.86
C ARG A 120 -9.10 -0.72 -5.00
N TRP A 121 -7.81 -0.46 -4.74
CA TRP A 121 -6.98 -1.32 -3.90
C TRP A 121 -7.50 -1.41 -2.46
N MET A 122 -7.90 -0.29 -1.88
CA MET A 122 -8.48 -0.29 -0.52
C MET A 122 -9.79 -1.08 -0.47
N THR A 123 -10.67 -0.94 -1.46
CA THR A 123 -11.90 -1.74 -1.55
C THR A 123 -11.58 -3.22 -1.71
N GLY A 124 -10.69 -3.58 -2.65
CA GLY A 124 -10.40 -4.97 -2.98
C GLY A 124 -9.57 -5.70 -1.92
N ILE A 125 -8.71 -4.99 -1.16
CA ILE A 125 -7.83 -5.62 -0.16
C ILE A 125 -8.42 -5.54 1.25
N ALA A 126 -8.83 -4.34 1.66
CA ALA A 126 -9.17 -4.09 3.06
C ALA A 126 -10.66 -4.23 3.39
N LEU A 127 -11.52 -4.19 2.39
CA LEU A 127 -12.98 -4.25 2.56
C LEU A 127 -13.55 -5.51 1.89
N ALA A 128 -13.96 -5.46 0.63
CA ALA A 128 -14.55 -6.58 -0.09
C ALA A 128 -13.64 -7.82 -0.14
N GLY A 129 -12.33 -7.64 -0.28
CA GLY A 129 -11.39 -8.76 -0.25
C GLY A 129 -11.32 -9.43 1.12
N TRP A 130 -11.59 -8.71 2.21
CA TRP A 130 -11.71 -9.30 3.53
C TRP A 130 -12.92 -10.25 3.61
N ASP A 131 -14.09 -9.80 3.15
CA ASP A 131 -15.29 -10.63 3.14
C ASP A 131 -15.07 -11.95 2.38
N ARG A 132 -14.27 -11.90 1.32
CA ARG A 132 -13.99 -13.03 0.43
C ARG A 132 -12.92 -13.99 0.96
N THR A 133 -11.87 -13.47 1.60
CA THR A 133 -10.68 -14.25 1.99
C THR A 133 -10.61 -14.55 3.49
N GLY A 134 -11.42 -13.92 4.32
CA GLY A 134 -11.45 -14.16 5.76
C GLY A 134 -10.08 -14.04 6.43
N TRP A 135 -9.88 -14.74 7.51
CA TRP A 135 -8.63 -14.71 8.32
C TRP A 135 -7.63 -15.82 7.98
N GLY A 136 -8.00 -16.78 7.16
CA GLY A 136 -7.18 -17.94 6.87
C GLY A 136 -7.18 -19.01 7.99
N ARG A 137 -6.12 -19.79 8.08
CA ARG A 137 -6.03 -20.90 9.06
C ARG A 137 -5.84 -20.38 10.48
N PRO A 138 -6.61 -20.84 11.48
CA PRO A 138 -6.55 -20.30 12.86
C PRO A 138 -5.15 -20.34 13.50
N GLN A 139 -4.35 -21.35 13.16
CA GLN A 139 -3.00 -21.55 13.75
C GLN A 139 -1.92 -20.63 13.12
N ALA A 140 -2.23 -19.97 12.01
CA ALA A 140 -1.27 -19.16 11.26
C ALA A 140 -1.17 -17.72 11.81
N LEU A 141 -0.64 -17.54 13.03
CA LEU A 141 -0.58 -16.23 13.71
C LEU A 141 0.12 -15.15 12.90
N ALA A 142 1.21 -15.50 12.22
CA ALA A 142 1.93 -14.57 11.34
C ALA A 142 1.06 -14.12 10.15
N ASP A 143 0.26 -15.03 9.58
CA ASP A 143 -0.68 -14.71 8.51
C ASP A 143 -1.80 -13.79 9.00
N HIS A 144 -2.37 -14.06 10.19
CA HIS A 144 -3.36 -13.17 10.83
C HIS A 144 -2.82 -11.76 11.02
N TRP A 145 -1.59 -11.62 11.53
CA TRP A 145 -0.95 -10.33 11.70
C TRP A 145 -0.77 -9.59 10.37
N MET A 146 -0.34 -10.29 9.32
CA MET A 146 -0.16 -9.68 8.01
C MET A 146 -1.48 -9.33 7.34
N ARG A 147 -2.52 -10.17 7.45
CA ARG A 147 -3.88 -9.84 6.98
C ARG A 147 -4.45 -8.64 7.74
N PHE A 148 -4.26 -8.55 9.05
CA PHE A 148 -4.64 -7.37 9.84
C PHE A 148 -3.95 -6.11 9.32
N ARG A 149 -2.65 -6.17 9.03
CA ARG A 149 -1.90 -5.05 8.46
C ARG A 149 -2.44 -4.61 7.10
N ASP A 150 -2.81 -5.54 6.23
CA ASP A 150 -3.40 -5.23 4.93
C ASP A 150 -4.76 -4.52 5.10
N ARG A 151 -5.54 -4.92 6.08
CA ARG A 151 -6.92 -4.48 6.31
C ARG A 151 -7.07 -3.21 7.11
N ARG A 152 -6.05 -2.80 7.83
CA ARG A 152 -6.09 -1.58 8.67
C ARG A 152 -6.14 -0.27 7.87
N ALA A 153 -5.99 -0.30 6.54
CA ALA A 153 -5.88 0.90 5.72
C ALA A 153 -7.02 1.93 5.97
N PRO A 154 -8.31 1.56 5.99
CA PRO A 154 -9.39 2.53 6.27
C PRO A 154 -9.27 3.18 7.65
N VAL A 155 -8.93 2.38 8.69
CA VAL A 155 -8.73 2.87 10.06
C VAL A 155 -7.52 3.79 10.13
N SER A 156 -6.43 3.43 9.45
CA SER A 156 -5.22 4.29 9.39
C SER A 156 -5.51 5.64 8.75
N VAL A 157 -6.37 5.69 7.72
CA VAL A 157 -6.77 6.95 7.09
C VAL A 157 -7.70 7.77 7.99
N LEU A 158 -8.57 7.14 8.76
CA LEU A 158 -9.38 7.84 9.76
C LEU A 158 -8.50 8.50 10.83
N VAL A 159 -7.53 7.75 11.38
CA VAL A 159 -6.55 8.30 12.34
C VAL A 159 -5.76 9.46 11.72
N LEU A 160 -5.35 9.31 10.45
CA LEU A 160 -4.68 10.37 9.71
C LEU A 160 -5.56 11.63 9.58
N ALA A 161 -6.85 11.47 9.26
CA ALA A 161 -7.80 12.59 9.17
C ALA A 161 -7.94 13.33 10.51
N ILE A 162 -8.06 12.57 11.61
CA ILE A 162 -8.11 13.12 12.97
C ILE A 162 -6.82 13.88 13.29
N ALA A 163 -5.65 13.32 12.95
CA ALA A 163 -4.36 13.97 13.18
C ALA A 163 -4.24 15.30 12.41
N TYR A 164 -4.65 15.34 11.15
CA TYR A 164 -4.67 16.58 10.38
C TYR A 164 -5.67 17.60 10.95
N ALA A 165 -6.86 17.16 11.37
CA ALA A 165 -7.81 18.03 12.05
C ALA A 165 -7.22 18.60 13.34
N ALA A 166 -6.55 17.78 14.15
CA ALA A 166 -5.89 18.22 15.37
C ALA A 166 -4.79 19.27 15.10
N ILE A 167 -3.94 19.05 14.07
CA ILE A 167 -2.92 20.01 13.64
C ILE A 167 -3.53 21.36 13.22
N LEU A 168 -4.70 21.35 12.58
CA LEU A 168 -5.38 22.59 12.18
C LEU A 168 -6.09 23.29 13.35
N LEU A 169 -6.68 22.52 14.27
CA LEU A 169 -7.43 23.05 15.41
C LEU A 169 -6.53 23.51 16.56
N TRP A 170 -5.34 22.94 16.72
CA TRP A 170 -4.44 23.30 17.79
C TRP A 170 -3.99 24.78 17.78
N PRO A 171 -3.52 25.37 16.66
CA PRO A 171 -3.19 26.79 16.59
C PRO A 171 -4.41 27.68 16.87
N LEU A 172 -5.59 27.27 16.43
CA LEU A 172 -6.84 27.97 16.70
C LEU A 172 -7.15 27.97 18.21
N SER A 173 -7.00 26.83 18.88
CA SER A 173 -7.16 26.68 20.31
C SER A 173 -6.16 27.58 21.08
N VAL A 174 -4.88 27.54 20.71
CA VAL A 174 -3.84 28.40 21.33
C VAL A 174 -4.17 29.87 21.14
N GLY A 175 -4.57 30.29 19.94
CA GLY A 175 -4.99 31.66 19.66
C GLY A 175 -6.20 32.11 20.50
N LEU A 176 -7.17 31.22 20.69
CA LEU A 176 -8.34 31.48 21.52
C LEU A 176 -7.97 31.65 23.01
N HIS A 177 -7.11 30.78 23.55
CA HIS A 177 -6.59 30.90 24.92
C HIS A 177 -5.84 32.20 25.13
N TRP A 178 -5.03 32.62 24.14
CA TRP A 178 -4.34 33.89 24.19
C TRP A 178 -5.29 35.09 24.22
N LEU A 179 -6.36 35.05 23.41
CA LEU A 179 -7.38 36.11 23.35
C LEU A 179 -8.24 36.21 24.63
N THR A 180 -8.52 35.05 25.25
CA THR A 180 -9.37 34.99 26.47
C THR A 180 -8.56 35.11 27.78
N GLY A 181 -7.23 35.13 27.71
CA GLY A 181 -6.36 35.14 28.89
C GLY A 181 -6.41 33.85 29.70
N THR A 182 -6.95 32.76 29.15
CA THR A 182 -6.99 31.47 29.83
C THR A 182 -5.70 30.68 29.62
N ALA A 183 -5.23 29.96 30.64
CA ALA A 183 -4.05 29.09 30.48
C ALA A 183 -4.38 27.81 29.72
N VAL A 184 -3.46 27.38 28.87
CA VAL A 184 -3.51 26.03 28.28
C VAL A 184 -3.22 25.03 29.38
N ALA A 185 -4.03 23.99 29.52
CA ALA A 185 -3.80 22.94 30.52
C ALA A 185 -2.47 22.21 30.23
N ASP A 186 -1.64 22.09 31.28
CA ASP A 186 -0.43 21.27 31.25
C ASP A 186 -0.86 19.78 31.37
N ASP A 187 -0.61 18.98 30.34
CA ASP A 187 -0.90 17.54 30.33
C ASP A 187 0.36 16.74 29.96
N ARG A 188 1.05 16.28 30.99
CA ARG A 188 2.28 15.48 30.84
C ARG A 188 2.08 14.22 30.03
N LEU A 189 0.90 13.58 30.08
CA LEU A 189 0.60 12.40 29.27
C LEU A 189 0.57 12.78 27.78
N ALA A 190 -0.10 13.88 27.45
CA ALA A 190 -0.13 14.41 26.08
C ALA A 190 1.28 14.71 25.56
N ASP A 191 2.14 15.31 26.36
CA ASP A 191 3.53 15.59 26.00
C ASP A 191 4.32 14.32 25.68
N TRP A 192 4.24 13.30 26.56
CA TRP A 192 4.92 12.03 26.31
C TRP A 192 4.39 11.32 25.06
N LEU A 193 3.08 11.34 24.82
CA LEU A 193 2.47 10.78 23.60
C LEU A 193 2.92 11.54 22.36
N LEU A 194 3.04 12.87 22.44
CA LEU A 194 3.53 13.70 21.35
C LEU A 194 5.00 13.38 21.01
N ILE A 195 5.85 13.27 22.04
CA ILE A 195 7.25 12.87 21.85
C ILE A 195 7.33 11.48 21.20
N ALA A 196 6.63 10.49 21.75
CA ALA A 196 6.65 9.13 21.23
C ALA A 196 6.16 9.04 19.77
N THR A 197 5.06 9.72 19.45
CA THR A 197 4.53 9.74 18.07
C THR A 197 5.43 10.50 17.10
N THR A 198 6.10 11.56 17.56
CA THR A 198 7.09 12.30 16.78
C THR A 198 8.31 11.42 16.46
N LEU A 199 8.84 10.69 17.44
CA LEU A 199 9.95 9.75 17.22
C LEU A 199 9.56 8.65 16.23
N LEU A 200 8.35 8.09 16.33
CA LEU A 200 7.83 7.13 15.37
C LEU A 200 7.66 7.72 13.96
N LEU A 201 7.25 8.97 13.86
CA LEU A 201 7.16 9.68 12.57
C LEU A 201 8.55 9.86 11.94
N VAL A 202 9.52 10.32 12.72
CA VAL A 202 10.92 10.49 12.27
C VAL A 202 11.50 9.16 11.79
N TRP A 203 11.29 8.08 12.57
CA TRP A 203 11.68 6.73 12.18
C TRP A 203 11.03 6.32 10.85
N ARG A 204 9.72 6.51 10.71
CA ARG A 204 8.97 6.17 9.48
C ARG A 204 9.48 6.94 8.27
N LEU A 205 9.75 8.23 8.42
CA LEU A 205 10.29 9.07 7.35
C LEU A 205 11.72 8.64 7.00
N GLY A 206 12.57 8.36 7.98
CA GLY A 206 13.92 7.84 7.77
C GLY A 206 13.93 6.52 7.00
N MET A 207 13.08 5.57 7.38
CA MET A 207 12.92 4.31 6.66
C MET A 207 12.43 4.51 5.22
N ARG A 208 11.49 5.44 5.00
CA ARG A 208 11.00 5.78 3.65
C ARG A 208 12.12 6.34 2.79
N VAL A 209 12.85 7.35 3.30
CA VAL A 209 13.99 7.97 2.60
C VAL A 209 15.06 6.92 2.27
N GLY A 210 15.45 6.11 3.27
CA GLY A 210 16.46 5.06 3.08
C GLY A 210 16.08 4.00 2.05
N CYS A 211 14.86 3.51 2.08
CA CYS A 211 14.38 2.55 1.07
C CYS A 211 14.31 3.18 -0.32
N THR A 212 13.86 4.42 -0.44
CA THR A 212 13.84 5.12 -1.73
C THR A 212 15.26 5.38 -2.25
N ALA A 213 16.21 5.75 -1.37
CA ALA A 213 17.61 5.91 -1.74
C ALA A 213 18.22 4.61 -2.28
N HIS A 214 17.89 3.49 -1.63
CA HIS A 214 18.39 2.17 -2.04
C HIS A 214 17.90 1.75 -3.44
N ASP A 215 16.62 1.93 -3.75
CA ASP A 215 16.05 1.43 -5.01
C ASP A 215 16.05 2.48 -6.15
N HIS A 216 16.02 3.77 -5.83
CA HIS A 216 15.87 4.87 -6.78
C HIS A 216 16.94 5.98 -6.69
N GLY A 217 17.91 5.82 -5.78
CA GLY A 217 19.00 6.77 -5.58
C GLY A 217 18.64 8.01 -4.75
N TRP A 218 19.68 8.73 -4.27
CA TRP A 218 19.55 9.85 -3.32
C TRP A 218 18.76 11.05 -3.87
N ARG A 219 18.81 11.30 -5.19
CA ARG A 219 18.01 12.36 -5.81
C ARG A 219 16.50 12.12 -5.62
N GLN A 220 16.05 10.88 -5.76
CA GLN A 220 14.65 10.52 -5.55
C GLN A 220 14.31 10.47 -4.07
N ALA A 221 15.24 10.04 -3.21
CA ALA A 221 15.07 10.01 -1.77
C ALA A 221 14.81 11.40 -1.17
N GLY A 222 15.48 12.45 -1.65
CA GLY A 222 15.23 13.83 -1.21
C GLY A 222 13.80 14.30 -1.46
N TRP A 223 13.15 13.79 -2.50
CA TRP A 223 11.75 14.08 -2.80
C TRP A 223 10.74 13.26 -1.98
N SER A 224 11.18 12.26 -1.20
CA SER A 224 10.28 11.42 -0.40
C SER A 224 9.51 12.20 0.66
N LEU A 225 10.10 13.28 1.22
CA LEU A 225 9.45 14.09 2.23
C LEU A 225 8.22 14.83 1.71
N PRO A 226 8.29 15.66 0.64
CA PRO A 226 7.08 16.27 0.08
C PRO A 226 6.09 15.23 -0.48
N ARG A 227 6.57 14.13 -1.05
CA ARG A 227 5.72 13.04 -1.56
C ARG A 227 4.94 12.34 -0.44
N PHE A 228 5.46 12.33 0.77
CA PHE A 228 4.73 11.80 1.94
C PHE A 228 3.40 12.52 2.15
N PHE A 229 3.39 13.85 2.07
CA PHE A 229 2.16 14.63 2.17
C PHE A 229 1.21 14.40 1.00
N VAL A 230 1.75 14.30 -0.22
CA VAL A 230 0.95 13.95 -1.41
C VAL A 230 0.28 12.60 -1.24
N GLY A 231 1.00 11.60 -0.74
CA GLY A 231 0.45 10.27 -0.44
C GLY A 231 -0.68 10.31 0.60
N ASN A 232 -0.53 11.13 1.64
CA ASN A 232 -1.55 11.33 2.66
C ASN A 232 -2.82 11.97 2.07
N ILE A 233 -2.68 12.99 1.22
CA ILE A 233 -3.82 13.64 0.53
C ILE A 233 -4.55 12.64 -0.35
N ILE A 234 -3.81 11.86 -1.15
CA ILE A 234 -4.40 10.81 -2.00
C ILE A 234 -5.17 9.79 -1.15
N ALA A 235 -4.60 9.35 -0.01
CA ALA A 235 -5.25 8.41 0.89
C ALA A 235 -6.54 8.97 1.51
N LEU A 236 -6.51 10.24 1.97
CA LEU A 236 -7.67 10.94 2.53
C LEU A 236 -8.83 11.07 1.53
N ILE A 237 -8.52 11.29 0.25
CA ILE A 237 -9.54 11.36 -0.82
C ILE A 237 -10.01 9.95 -1.24
N ALA A 238 -9.11 8.97 -1.25
CA ALA A 238 -9.41 7.60 -1.67
C ALA A 238 -10.32 6.84 -0.69
N ALA A 239 -10.12 7.02 0.62
CA ALA A 239 -10.84 6.24 1.63
C ALA A 239 -12.37 6.46 1.61
N PRO A 240 -12.92 7.66 1.57
CA PRO A 240 -14.37 7.86 1.46
C PRO A 240 -14.94 7.28 0.16
N ARG A 241 -14.15 7.29 -0.93
CA ARG A 241 -14.52 6.68 -2.20
C ARG A 241 -14.55 5.15 -2.09
N ALA A 242 -13.57 4.54 -1.44
CA ALA A 242 -13.52 3.11 -1.19
C ALA A 242 -14.68 2.64 -0.31
N ILE A 243 -14.97 3.36 0.77
CA ILE A 243 -16.08 3.04 1.68
C ILE A 243 -17.42 3.14 0.95
N ARG A 244 -17.66 4.22 0.20
CA ARG A 244 -18.91 4.37 -0.59
C ARG A 244 -19.06 3.24 -1.58
N ARG A 245 -17.99 2.86 -2.29
CA ARG A 245 -17.99 1.75 -3.24
C ARG A 245 -18.34 0.43 -2.54
N TYR A 246 -17.72 0.17 -1.41
CA TYR A 246 -18.00 -1.04 -0.62
C TYR A 246 -19.44 -1.09 -0.12
N LEU A 247 -19.98 0.02 0.39
CA LEU A 247 -21.39 0.10 0.80
C LEU A 247 -22.36 -0.12 -0.38
N THR A 248 -21.98 0.30 -1.59
CA THR A 248 -22.76 0.01 -2.80
C THR A 248 -22.75 -1.49 -3.12
N LEU A 249 -21.59 -2.16 -3.01
CA LEU A 249 -21.47 -3.61 -3.19
C LEU A 249 -22.30 -4.38 -2.17
N LEU A 250 -22.27 -4.00 -0.88
CA LEU A 250 -23.08 -4.63 0.17
C LEU A 250 -24.60 -4.50 -0.08
N ARG A 251 -25.03 -3.47 -0.82
CA ARG A 251 -26.44 -3.27 -1.22
C ARG A 251 -26.79 -3.98 -2.52
N GLY A 252 -25.94 -4.85 -3.04
CA GLY A 252 -26.16 -5.58 -4.29
C GLY A 252 -25.90 -4.75 -5.56
N GLY A 253 -25.21 -3.60 -5.44
CA GLY A 253 -24.84 -2.79 -6.59
C GLY A 253 -23.72 -3.45 -7.43
N PRO A 254 -23.52 -2.99 -8.68
CA PRO A 254 -22.57 -3.60 -9.60
C PRO A 254 -21.11 -3.40 -9.14
N LEU A 255 -20.29 -4.42 -9.40
CA LEU A 255 -18.85 -4.31 -9.30
C LEU A 255 -18.32 -3.48 -10.49
N ILE A 256 -17.87 -2.27 -10.24
CA ILE A 256 -17.28 -1.42 -11.27
C ILE A 256 -15.76 -1.59 -11.26
N TRP A 257 -15.22 -2.22 -12.30
CA TRP A 257 -13.78 -2.36 -12.48
C TRP A 257 -13.20 -1.09 -13.10
N ASP A 258 -12.83 -0.15 -12.25
CA ASP A 258 -12.21 1.14 -12.62
C ASP A 258 -10.68 0.96 -12.79
N LYS A 259 -10.27 0.14 -13.79
CA LYS A 259 -8.86 -0.16 -14.03
C LYS A 259 -8.13 1.07 -14.55
N THR A 260 -7.01 1.41 -13.93
CA THR A 260 -6.11 2.46 -14.40
C THR A 260 -5.22 1.89 -15.51
N ALA A 261 -5.12 2.56 -16.65
CA ALA A 261 -4.18 2.20 -17.69
C ALA A 261 -2.74 2.35 -17.19
N HIS A 262 -1.93 1.31 -17.39
CA HIS A 262 -0.50 1.37 -17.15
C HIS A 262 0.21 1.71 -18.45
N ALA A 263 1.07 2.74 -18.41
CA ALA A 263 1.99 3.03 -19.48
C ALA A 263 3.34 2.34 -19.20
N PHE A 264 3.89 1.68 -20.20
CA PHE A 264 5.22 1.11 -20.13
C PHE A 264 6.23 2.04 -20.81
N PRO A 265 7.50 2.02 -20.41
CA PRO A 265 8.55 2.76 -21.12
C PRO A 265 8.69 2.22 -22.54
N GLU A 266 8.95 3.12 -23.50
CA GLU A 266 9.27 2.70 -24.85
C GLU A 266 10.61 1.96 -24.89
N PRO A 267 10.77 0.97 -25.78
CA PRO A 267 12.04 0.29 -25.97
C PRO A 267 13.18 1.30 -26.24
N GLY A 268 14.27 1.22 -25.45
CA GLY A 268 15.40 2.13 -25.56
C GLY A 268 15.31 3.41 -24.72
N THR A 269 14.24 3.65 -23.97
CA THR A 269 14.19 4.76 -23.01
C THR A 269 15.18 4.51 -21.86
N PRO A 270 16.14 5.42 -21.58
CA PRO A 270 17.02 5.28 -20.42
C PRO A 270 16.19 5.21 -19.14
N LEU A 271 16.35 4.13 -18.39
CA LEU A 271 15.74 3.96 -17.07
C LEU A 271 16.52 4.83 -16.07
N ALA A 272 15.95 5.97 -15.68
CA ALA A 272 16.57 6.89 -14.71
C ALA A 272 16.45 6.35 -13.28
#